data_98baac0ea9c9da9293244f79ba9b7800
#
_entry.id   98baac0ea9c9da9293244f79ba9b7800
#
_cell.length_a   1.000
_cell.length_b   1.000
_cell.length_c   1.000
_cell.angle_alpha   90.00
_cell.angle_beta   90.00
_cell.angle_gamma   90.00
#
_symmetry.space_group_name_H-M   'P 1'
#
loop_
_entity.id
_entity.type
_entity.pdbx_description
1 polymer ?
#
loop_
_entity_poly.entity_id
_entity_poly.type
_entity_poly.pdbx_seq_one_letter_code
_entity_poly.pdbx_strand_id
1 'polypeptide(L)'
;MKRHSGWLAAGLLLFAVLACNLSKNGNNSNNSNKTTNANKATPQPTRAANADVYVDRIYMAKDKNGDPGEETTSFAPSDRMIHCVIALNKAKKGTEVRFIWKIVDVEGSKNEDIKTIDYTTKSFENKVHGHLNLPRDWPVGKYRVEVYINGNLDKTIDYTIE
;
A
#
# COMPACT_ATOMS: atom_id res chain seq x y z
N MET A 1 38.78 13.81 39.44
CA MET A 1 39.70 12.73 39.76
C MET A 1 39.12 11.38 39.47
N LYS A 2 39.92 10.51 38.79
CA LYS A 2 39.70 9.10 38.31
C LYS A 2 38.96 8.98 37.00
N ARG A 3 39.67 8.85 36.00
CA ARG A 3 40.29 8.05 34.94
C ARG A 3 40.18 6.55 35.20
N HIS A 4 39.63 5.82 34.21
CA HIS A 4 40.06 4.49 33.72
C HIS A 4 39.29 4.29 32.39
N SER A 5 39.92 4.33 31.24
CA SER A 5 40.87 3.41 30.61
C SER A 5 40.25 2.07 30.21
N GLY A 6 39.99 1.95 28.93
CA GLY A 6 40.44 0.94 27.97
C GLY A 6 39.75 -0.41 28.02
N TRP A 7 39.26 -0.87 26.86
CA TRP A 7 39.82 -2.12 26.28
C TRP A 7 39.23 -2.33 24.88
N LEU A 8 40.10 -2.30 23.92
CA LEU A 8 39.97 -2.82 22.56
C LEU A 8 39.92 -4.35 22.64
N ALA A 9 38.96 -4.95 21.95
CA ALA A 9 39.09 -6.32 21.52
C ALA A 9 38.66 -6.42 20.06
N ALA A 10 39.65 -6.49 19.21
CA ALA A 10 39.56 -6.92 17.83
C ALA A 10 39.28 -8.42 17.81
N GLY A 11 38.26 -8.83 17.09
CA GLY A 11 37.94 -10.22 16.80
C GLY A 11 37.77 -10.40 15.31
N LEU A 12 38.80 -10.96 14.73
CA LEU A 12 39.05 -11.25 13.34
C LEU A 12 38.41 -12.59 12.96
N LEU A 13 37.97 -12.70 11.68
CA LEU A 13 37.87 -13.90 10.83
C LEU A 13 36.75 -14.90 11.10
N LEU A 14 35.95 -15.22 10.02
CA LEU A 14 36.29 -16.33 9.11
C LEU A 14 35.39 -16.33 7.86
N PHE A 15 36.03 -16.32 6.71
CA PHE A 15 35.48 -16.66 5.41
C PHE A 15 35.05 -18.13 5.39
N ALA A 16 33.86 -18.40 4.90
CA ALA A 16 33.54 -19.72 4.38
C ALA A 16 33.03 -19.58 2.94
N VAL A 17 33.94 -19.82 2.03
CA VAL A 17 33.68 -20.07 0.60
C VAL A 17 33.36 -21.55 0.47
N LEU A 18 32.20 -21.88 -0.07
CA LEU A 18 31.91 -23.20 -0.65
C LEU A 18 30.94 -22.91 -1.79
N ALA A 19 31.47 -22.87 -2.96
CA ALA A 19 31.78 -23.94 -3.92
C ALA A 19 30.53 -24.43 -4.68
N CYS A 20 30.60 -24.09 -5.95
CA CYS A 20 29.92 -24.57 -7.12
C CYS A 20 29.34 -25.98 -7.03
N ASN A 21 28.11 -26.10 -7.53
CA ASN A 21 27.75 -27.33 -8.21
C ASN A 21 27.28 -27.00 -9.63
N LEU A 22 28.18 -27.30 -10.56
CA LEU A 22 28.03 -27.18 -11.98
C LEU A 22 27.38 -28.48 -12.46
N SER A 23 26.09 -28.42 -12.82
CA SER A 23 25.53 -29.52 -13.62
C SER A 23 25.19 -29.00 -15.00
N LYS A 24 25.99 -29.47 -15.92
CA LYS A 24 25.96 -29.20 -17.34
C LYS A 24 24.94 -30.16 -17.99
N ASN A 25 23.87 -29.65 -18.59
CA ASN A 25 23.30 -30.32 -19.74
C ASN A 25 22.70 -29.33 -20.73
N GLY A 26 23.01 -29.56 -21.98
CA GLY A 26 23.09 -28.60 -23.03
C GLY A 26 21.82 -28.36 -23.85
N ASN A 27 21.98 -27.38 -24.72
CA ASN A 27 21.25 -27.05 -25.96
C ASN A 27 19.82 -26.49 -25.86
N ASN A 28 19.58 -25.23 -26.09
CA ASN A 28 19.33 -24.72 -27.44
C ASN A 28 19.25 -23.18 -27.44
N SER A 29 19.85 -22.59 -28.45
CA SER A 29 19.85 -21.18 -28.76
C SER A 29 18.43 -20.65 -29.00
N ASN A 30 18.05 -19.55 -28.35
CA ASN A 30 17.40 -18.43 -29.05
C ASN A 30 17.60 -17.16 -28.26
N ASN A 31 18.37 -16.27 -28.86
CA ASN A 31 18.62 -14.92 -28.47
C ASN A 31 17.31 -14.12 -28.53
N SER A 32 16.85 -13.63 -27.39
CA SER A 32 15.90 -12.52 -27.34
C SER A 32 16.29 -11.65 -26.16
N ASN A 33 16.98 -10.56 -26.46
CA ASN A 33 17.14 -9.43 -25.57
C ASN A 33 15.75 -8.95 -25.12
N LYS A 34 15.27 -9.47 -24.02
CA LYS A 34 14.11 -8.93 -23.34
C LYS A 34 14.62 -7.94 -22.29
N THR A 35 14.73 -6.68 -22.72
CA THR A 35 14.78 -5.54 -21.81
C THR A 35 13.55 -5.68 -20.90
N THR A 36 13.75 -6.16 -19.70
CA THR A 36 12.71 -6.16 -18.65
C THR A 36 12.53 -4.72 -18.21
N ASN A 37 11.65 -4.00 -18.89
CA ASN A 37 10.95 -2.89 -18.27
C ASN A 37 10.19 -3.51 -17.10
N ALA A 38 10.73 -3.36 -15.90
CA ALA A 38 10.01 -3.65 -14.68
C ALA A 38 8.91 -2.59 -14.50
N ASN A 39 7.85 -2.69 -15.30
CA ASN A 39 6.58 -2.11 -14.95
C ASN A 39 6.18 -2.78 -13.64
N LYS A 40 6.35 -2.06 -12.53
CA LYS A 40 5.84 -2.50 -11.24
C LYS A 40 4.33 -2.68 -11.43
N ALA A 41 3.90 -3.91 -11.62
CA ALA A 41 2.50 -4.25 -11.87
C ALA A 41 1.64 -3.66 -10.76
N THR A 42 0.53 -3.06 -11.14
CA THR A 42 -0.51 -2.66 -10.18
C THR A 42 -0.85 -3.88 -9.33
N PRO A 43 -0.83 -3.76 -7.99
CA PRO A 43 -1.22 -4.87 -7.13
C PRO A 43 -2.62 -5.34 -7.50
N GLN A 44 -2.74 -6.61 -7.84
CA GLN A 44 -4.04 -7.20 -8.15
C GLN A 44 -4.67 -7.67 -6.84
N PRO A 45 -5.97 -7.40 -6.61
CA PRO A 45 -6.67 -7.93 -5.45
C PRO A 45 -6.47 -9.43 -5.30
N THR A 46 -6.07 -9.85 -4.11
CA THR A 46 -5.77 -11.26 -3.77
C THR A 46 -6.76 -11.81 -2.77
N ARG A 47 -8.01 -11.33 -2.84
CA ARG A 47 -9.08 -11.85 -1.98
C ARG A 47 -9.09 -13.36 -1.99
N ALA A 48 -9.07 -13.99 -0.80
CA ALA A 48 -9.24 -15.43 -0.69
C ALA A 48 -10.62 -15.83 -1.24
N ALA A 49 -10.68 -16.93 -2.02
CA ALA A 49 -11.91 -17.41 -2.64
C ALA A 49 -13.06 -17.64 -1.63
N ASN A 50 -12.71 -17.98 -0.37
CA ASN A 50 -13.62 -18.24 0.73
C ASN A 50 -13.58 -17.14 1.80
N ALA A 51 -13.27 -15.88 1.42
CA ALA A 51 -13.24 -14.78 2.38
C ALA A 51 -14.63 -14.58 3.00
N ASP A 52 -14.70 -14.73 4.33
CA ASP A 52 -15.94 -14.55 5.09
C ASP A 52 -16.41 -13.09 5.08
N VAL A 53 -15.46 -12.16 5.23
CA VAL A 53 -15.68 -10.72 5.13
C VAL A 53 -14.84 -10.16 4.00
N TYR A 54 -15.46 -9.32 3.18
CA TYR A 54 -14.81 -8.67 2.05
C TYR A 54 -15.45 -7.32 1.74
N VAL A 55 -14.77 -6.50 0.94
CA VAL A 55 -15.31 -5.22 0.47
C VAL A 55 -16.29 -5.47 -0.67
N ASP A 56 -17.55 -5.15 -0.43
CA ASP A 56 -18.63 -5.19 -1.44
C ASP A 56 -18.54 -3.95 -2.33
N ARG A 57 -18.51 -2.76 -1.73
CA ARG A 57 -18.40 -1.47 -2.43
C ARG A 57 -17.24 -0.65 -1.90
N ILE A 58 -16.53 0.04 -2.79
CA ILE A 58 -15.52 1.04 -2.49
C ILE A 58 -15.78 2.30 -3.30
N TYR A 59 -15.59 3.48 -2.71
CA TYR A 59 -15.66 4.77 -3.40
C TYR A 59 -14.84 5.83 -2.68
N MET A 60 -14.45 6.86 -3.43
CA MET A 60 -13.82 8.05 -2.90
C MET A 60 -14.88 9.14 -2.72
N ALA A 61 -14.68 10.04 -1.76
CA ALA A 61 -15.62 11.12 -1.51
C ALA A 61 -14.89 12.40 -1.06
N LYS A 62 -15.48 13.56 -1.42
CA LYS A 62 -15.08 14.85 -0.86
C LYS A 62 -15.46 14.94 0.62
N ASP A 63 -14.77 15.79 1.33
CA ASP A 63 -15.13 16.09 2.72
C ASP A 63 -16.41 16.91 2.80
N LYS A 64 -17.23 16.56 3.79
CA LYS A 64 -18.38 17.34 4.23
C LYS A 64 -18.37 17.46 5.76
N ASN A 65 -17.65 18.46 6.25
CA ASN A 65 -17.54 18.74 7.70
C ASN A 65 -16.96 17.57 8.53
N GLY A 66 -15.96 16.86 7.97
CA GLY A 66 -15.31 15.72 8.62
C GLY A 66 -15.91 14.37 8.25
N ASP A 67 -17.03 14.33 7.54
CA ASP A 67 -17.70 13.12 7.06
C ASP A 67 -17.57 12.98 5.54
N PRO A 68 -17.68 11.74 4.99
CA PRO A 68 -17.75 11.53 3.54
C PRO A 68 -18.98 12.22 2.94
N GLY A 69 -18.75 13.10 1.96
CA GLY A 69 -19.76 13.84 1.22
C GLY A 69 -20.01 13.28 -0.17
N GLU A 70 -19.85 14.14 -1.20
CA GLU A 70 -20.06 13.80 -2.62
C GLU A 70 -19.05 12.74 -3.09
N GLU A 71 -19.58 11.69 -3.74
CA GLU A 71 -18.75 10.64 -4.34
C GLU A 71 -18.11 11.13 -5.65
N THR A 72 -16.79 11.02 -5.73
CA THR A 72 -15.99 11.39 -6.91
C THR A 72 -14.66 10.65 -6.91
N THR A 73 -14.03 10.56 -8.08
CA THR A 73 -12.65 10.12 -8.25
C THR A 73 -11.74 11.22 -8.78
N SER A 74 -12.28 12.44 -8.96
CA SER A 74 -11.53 13.61 -9.36
C SER A 74 -11.69 14.71 -8.29
N PHE A 75 -10.56 15.24 -7.83
CA PHE A 75 -10.50 16.23 -6.74
C PHE A 75 -9.71 17.44 -7.19
N ALA A 76 -10.07 18.62 -6.67
CA ALA A 76 -9.25 19.80 -6.82
C ALA A 76 -8.07 19.78 -5.84
N PRO A 77 -6.95 20.44 -6.12
CA PRO A 77 -5.83 20.59 -5.18
C PRO A 77 -6.27 21.15 -3.81
N SER A 78 -7.30 21.98 -3.79
CA SER A 78 -7.86 22.59 -2.57
C SER A 78 -8.78 21.66 -1.76
N ASP A 79 -9.16 20.49 -2.28
CA ASP A 79 -9.91 19.47 -1.54
C ASP A 79 -8.97 18.76 -0.55
N ARG A 80 -8.59 19.45 0.53
CA ARG A 80 -7.51 19.02 1.43
C ARG A 80 -7.79 17.73 2.18
N MET A 81 -9.06 17.44 2.47
CA MET A 81 -9.48 16.20 3.09
C MET A 81 -10.24 15.33 2.08
N ILE A 82 -9.75 14.11 1.89
CA ILE A 82 -10.31 13.16 0.94
C ILE A 82 -10.61 11.87 1.70
N HIS A 83 -11.80 11.31 1.50
CA HIS A 83 -12.26 10.09 2.13
C HIS A 83 -12.24 8.92 1.16
N CYS A 84 -11.82 7.74 1.65
CA CYS A 84 -12.07 6.45 1.03
C CYS A 84 -13.08 5.70 1.88
N VAL A 85 -14.19 5.33 1.31
CA VAL A 85 -15.30 4.66 2.00
C VAL A 85 -15.46 3.25 1.45
N ILE A 86 -15.63 2.28 2.35
CA ILE A 86 -15.93 0.91 2.00
C ILE A 86 -17.23 0.46 2.66
N ALA A 87 -17.99 -0.37 1.94
CA ALA A 87 -19.04 -1.18 2.51
C ALA A 87 -18.56 -2.64 2.52
N LEU A 88 -18.62 -3.29 3.66
CA LEU A 88 -18.36 -4.72 3.81
C LEU A 88 -19.62 -5.52 3.48
N ASN A 89 -19.48 -6.72 2.93
CA ASN A 89 -20.59 -7.62 2.64
C ASN A 89 -21.43 -7.96 3.88
N LYS A 90 -20.84 -7.89 5.06
CA LYS A 90 -21.51 -8.06 6.35
C LYS A 90 -20.79 -7.37 7.49
N ALA A 91 -21.52 -7.07 8.54
CA ALA A 91 -20.97 -6.57 9.79
C ALA A 91 -20.39 -7.72 10.61
N LYS A 92 -19.08 -7.67 10.89
CA LYS A 92 -18.38 -8.62 11.74
C LYS A 92 -17.42 -7.88 12.65
N LYS A 93 -17.64 -7.92 13.95
CA LYS A 93 -16.73 -7.33 14.93
C LYS A 93 -15.34 -7.94 14.83
N GLY A 94 -14.31 -7.11 14.94
CA GLY A 94 -12.92 -7.55 14.94
C GLY A 94 -12.34 -7.78 13.53
N THR A 95 -13.05 -7.37 12.46
CA THR A 95 -12.48 -7.36 11.12
C THR A 95 -11.42 -6.28 11.04
N GLU A 96 -10.19 -6.65 10.67
CA GLU A 96 -9.10 -5.72 10.44
C GLU A 96 -9.24 -5.10 9.05
N VAL A 97 -9.31 -3.79 8.99
CA VAL A 97 -9.35 -2.99 7.76
C VAL A 97 -8.11 -2.13 7.72
N ARG A 98 -7.37 -2.17 6.63
CA ARG A 98 -6.21 -1.31 6.40
C ARG A 98 -6.37 -0.57 5.09
N PHE A 99 -6.21 0.75 5.14
CA PHE A 99 -6.12 1.61 3.96
C PHE A 99 -4.66 2.03 3.77
N ILE A 100 -4.10 1.79 2.58
CA ILE A 100 -2.79 2.31 2.20
C ILE A 100 -2.99 3.33 1.09
N TRP A 101 -2.69 4.58 1.39
CA TRP A 101 -2.75 5.70 0.46
C TRP A 101 -1.43 5.81 -0.28
N LYS A 102 -1.47 5.94 -1.60
CA LYS A 102 -0.30 5.88 -2.47
C LYS A 102 -0.29 6.97 -3.52
N ILE A 103 0.90 7.45 -3.81
CA ILE A 103 1.18 8.16 -5.07
C ILE A 103 1.36 7.09 -6.16
N VAL A 104 0.65 7.25 -7.27
CA VAL A 104 0.88 6.44 -8.48
C VAL A 104 1.82 7.18 -9.41
N ASP A 105 1.50 8.44 -9.72
CA ASP A 105 2.29 9.31 -10.60
C ASP A 105 2.01 10.78 -10.26
N VAL A 106 2.95 11.41 -9.60
CA VAL A 106 2.98 12.84 -9.28
C VAL A 106 4.36 13.34 -9.65
N GLU A 107 4.50 14.60 -10.02
CA GLU A 107 5.79 15.17 -10.37
C GLU A 107 6.84 14.90 -9.28
N GLY A 108 7.93 14.24 -9.66
CA GLY A 108 9.04 13.88 -8.77
C GLY A 108 8.84 12.62 -7.92
N SER A 109 7.64 11.99 -7.91
CA SER A 109 7.33 10.82 -7.08
C SER A 109 6.48 9.80 -7.82
N LYS A 110 6.85 8.52 -7.72
CA LYS A 110 6.09 7.40 -8.33
C LYS A 110 6.03 6.19 -7.42
N ASN A 111 4.84 5.60 -7.32
CA ASN A 111 4.60 4.35 -6.58
C ASN A 111 5.08 4.40 -5.12
N GLU A 112 4.83 5.51 -4.43
CA GLU A 112 5.21 5.73 -3.04
C GLU A 112 4.00 5.65 -2.11
N ASP A 113 4.22 5.13 -0.89
CA ASP A 113 3.21 5.12 0.14
C ASP A 113 3.17 6.49 0.84
N ILE A 114 1.97 7.06 0.95
CA ILE A 114 1.75 8.33 1.66
C ILE A 114 1.47 8.04 3.13
N LYS A 115 0.51 7.13 3.38
CA LYS A 115 0.05 6.80 4.74
C LYS A 115 -0.69 5.48 4.78
N THR A 116 -0.52 4.79 5.88
CA THR A 116 -1.33 3.62 6.27
C THR A 116 -2.27 4.01 7.41
N ILE A 117 -3.53 3.58 7.31
CA ILE A 117 -4.57 3.76 8.32
C ILE A 117 -5.13 2.39 8.64
N ASP A 118 -5.00 1.97 9.90
CA ASP A 118 -5.55 0.72 10.40
C ASP A 118 -6.82 0.99 11.21
N TYR A 119 -7.81 0.14 11.02
CA TYR A 119 -9.08 0.19 11.73
C TYR A 119 -9.58 -1.23 12.06
N THR A 120 -10.20 -1.41 13.21
CA THR A 120 -10.85 -2.67 13.59
C THR A 120 -12.33 -2.43 13.79
N THR A 121 -13.17 -3.17 13.06
CA THR A 121 -14.62 -2.98 13.08
C THR A 121 -15.24 -3.30 14.43
N LYS A 122 -16.25 -2.51 14.80
CA LYS A 122 -17.12 -2.72 15.97
C LYS A 122 -18.30 -3.64 15.62
N SER A 123 -19.13 -3.94 16.61
CA SER A 123 -20.38 -4.70 16.38
C SER A 123 -21.31 -3.90 15.46
N PHE A 124 -21.96 -4.59 14.53
CA PHE A 124 -22.93 -4.03 13.58
C PHE A 124 -22.38 -3.00 12.59
N GLU A 125 -21.06 -2.88 12.51
CA GLU A 125 -20.40 -1.95 11.61
C GLU A 125 -20.00 -2.66 10.31
N ASN A 126 -20.64 -2.28 9.21
CA ASN A 126 -20.34 -2.75 7.87
C ASN A 126 -19.93 -1.63 6.91
N LYS A 127 -19.91 -0.37 7.37
CA LYS A 127 -19.41 0.77 6.62
C LYS A 127 -18.27 1.41 7.37
N VAL A 128 -17.11 1.50 6.72
CA VAL A 128 -15.88 2.06 7.30
C VAL A 128 -15.32 3.09 6.33
N HIS A 129 -14.78 4.18 6.83
CA HIS A 129 -14.02 5.11 6.01
C HIS A 129 -12.67 5.45 6.64
N GLY A 130 -11.67 5.60 5.79
CA GLY A 130 -10.41 6.26 6.11
C GLY A 130 -10.39 7.63 5.42
N HIS A 131 -9.67 8.59 5.99
CA HIS A 131 -9.45 9.87 5.33
C HIS A 131 -7.99 10.29 5.42
N LEU A 132 -7.57 11.06 4.43
CA LEU A 132 -6.28 11.71 4.42
C LEU A 132 -6.49 13.22 4.32
N ASN A 133 -5.90 13.95 5.27
CA ASN A 133 -5.96 15.41 5.32
C ASN A 133 -4.55 15.98 5.19
N LEU A 134 -4.34 16.89 4.24
CA LEU A 134 -3.09 17.61 4.07
C LEU A 134 -3.24 19.06 4.59
N PRO A 135 -2.21 19.62 5.23
CA PRO A 135 -2.21 21.01 5.68
C PRO A 135 -2.02 22.01 4.52
N ARG A 136 -1.81 21.52 3.31
CA ARG A 136 -1.58 22.29 2.07
C ARG A 136 -2.38 21.67 0.94
N ASP A 137 -2.41 22.34 -0.20
CA ASP A 137 -3.02 21.81 -1.41
C ASP A 137 -2.31 20.54 -1.89
N TRP A 138 -3.08 19.63 -2.45
CA TRP A 138 -2.58 18.39 -3.00
C TRP A 138 -1.78 18.65 -4.27
N PRO A 139 -0.64 17.97 -4.47
CA PRO A 139 0.00 17.94 -5.78
C PRO A 139 -0.91 17.32 -6.84
N VAL A 140 -0.93 17.94 -8.04
CA VAL A 140 -1.64 17.38 -9.20
C VAL A 140 -1.04 16.04 -9.60
N GLY A 141 -1.88 15.05 -9.91
CA GLY A 141 -1.41 13.74 -10.34
C GLY A 141 -2.37 12.59 -10.06
N LYS A 142 -1.83 11.37 -10.12
CA LYS A 142 -2.57 10.11 -9.96
C LYS A 142 -2.24 9.47 -8.63
N TYR A 143 -3.27 9.00 -7.97
CA TYR A 143 -3.21 8.41 -6.65
C TYR A 143 -4.01 7.11 -6.59
N ARG A 144 -3.81 6.34 -5.54
CA ARG A 144 -4.50 5.08 -5.28
C ARG A 144 -4.73 4.87 -3.79
N VAL A 145 -5.83 4.23 -3.46
CA VAL A 145 -6.00 3.60 -2.15
C VAL A 145 -6.09 2.08 -2.35
N GLU A 146 -5.28 1.36 -1.59
CA GLU A 146 -5.35 -0.08 -1.46
C GLU A 146 -6.05 -0.42 -0.15
N VAL A 147 -7.06 -1.31 -0.20
CA VAL A 147 -7.81 -1.74 0.97
C VAL A 147 -7.55 -3.22 1.23
N TYR A 148 -7.08 -3.49 2.43
CA TYR A 148 -6.80 -4.82 2.92
C TYR A 148 -7.83 -5.22 3.97
N ILE A 149 -8.31 -6.45 3.89
CA ILE A 149 -9.18 -7.08 4.88
C ILE A 149 -8.45 -8.27 5.48
N ASN A 150 -8.26 -8.26 6.81
CA ASN A 150 -7.54 -9.30 7.54
C ASN A 150 -6.17 -9.63 6.89
N GLY A 151 -5.43 -8.60 6.50
CA GLY A 151 -4.10 -8.70 5.91
C GLY A 151 -4.04 -9.01 4.41
N ASN A 152 -5.17 -9.29 3.74
CA ASN A 152 -5.21 -9.58 2.30
C ASN A 152 -5.71 -8.37 1.51
N LEU A 153 -5.05 -8.03 0.40
CA LEU A 153 -5.51 -6.97 -0.51
C LEU A 153 -6.85 -7.38 -1.11
N ASP A 154 -7.90 -6.63 -0.81
CA ASP A 154 -9.27 -6.93 -1.26
C ASP A 154 -9.70 -6.06 -2.42
N LYS A 155 -9.52 -4.74 -2.32
CA LYS A 155 -9.90 -3.76 -3.36
C LYS A 155 -8.85 -2.67 -3.50
N THR A 156 -8.82 -2.08 -4.68
CA THR A 156 -8.09 -0.85 -4.97
C THR A 156 -9.03 0.16 -5.61
N ILE A 157 -8.77 1.44 -5.42
CA ILE A 157 -9.44 2.53 -6.12
C ILE A 157 -8.44 3.62 -6.48
N ASP A 158 -8.45 4.00 -7.75
CA ASP A 158 -7.64 5.10 -8.27
C ASP A 158 -8.42 6.41 -8.24
N TYR A 159 -7.72 7.53 -8.02
CA TYR A 159 -8.28 8.87 -8.09
C TYR A 159 -7.23 9.85 -8.62
N THR A 160 -7.70 11.01 -9.09
CA THR A 160 -6.86 12.10 -9.62
C THR A 160 -7.04 13.37 -8.81
N ILE A 161 -5.97 14.13 -8.76
CA ILE A 161 -5.98 15.54 -8.34
C ILE A 161 -5.69 16.39 -9.60
N GLU A 162 -6.60 17.31 -9.98
CA GLU A 162 -6.51 18.10 -11.21
C GLU A 162 -7.12 19.52 -11.05
#